data_2f61a50c767fd9c60df102cc5d9d786c
#
_entry.id   2f61a50c767fd9c60df102cc5d9d786c
#
_cell.length_a   1.000
_cell.length_b   1.000
_cell.length_c   1.000
_cell.angle_alpha   90.00
_cell.angle_beta   90.00
_cell.angle_gamma   90.00
#
_symmetry.space_group_name_H-M   'P 1'
#
loop_
_entity.id
_entity.type
_entity.pdbx_description
1 polymer ?
#
loop_
_entity_poly.entity_id
_entity_poly.type
_entity_poly.pdbx_seq_one_letter_code
_entity_poly.pdbx_strand_id
1 'polypeptide(L)'
;MPGPLKRPKTPLHNAVELVLTVVVAIGLALALQAFVVKPYRIPTGSMIPTLDVGQRILVNRLDTHPGLLDVVVFHPPAGADPGLPVCGDPGQGAGKSQPCDQGTPSESTQTFVKRVVGLPGDHLLIKNGRVWRNGVEEKGSYLQACLLPADCTFPSEITVPAGDYYMMGDNRGDSDDSRFWGPVPQKWIIGVAFFTYWPIDRIGTL
;
A
#
# COMPACT_ATOMS: atom_id res chain seq x y z
N MET A 1 -0.59 59.05 -26.23
CA MET A 1 -0.03 58.06 -27.18
C MET A 1 -0.90 56.82 -27.19
N PRO A 2 -1.58 56.43 -28.29
CA PRO A 2 -2.35 55.22 -28.33
C PRO A 2 -1.42 54.03 -28.34
N GLY A 3 -1.68 53.05 -27.44
CA GLY A 3 -0.90 51.81 -27.35
C GLY A 3 -1.00 50.96 -28.60
N PRO A 4 -0.05 50.01 -28.86
CA PRO A 4 0.01 49.21 -30.09
C PRO A 4 -1.24 48.33 -30.17
N LEU A 5 -2.02 48.48 -31.27
CA LEU A 5 -3.16 47.63 -31.61
C LEU A 5 -2.67 46.19 -31.82
N LYS A 6 -3.09 45.25 -30.93
CA LYS A 6 -2.85 43.83 -31.15
C LYS A 6 -3.53 43.40 -32.46
N ARG A 7 -2.77 42.96 -33.44
CA ARG A 7 -3.31 42.39 -34.71
C ARG A 7 -4.19 41.17 -34.36
N PRO A 8 -5.39 41.05 -35.00
CA PRO A 8 -6.22 39.86 -34.80
C PRO A 8 -5.46 38.62 -35.32
N LYS A 9 -5.40 37.57 -34.45
CA LYS A 9 -4.80 36.28 -34.81
C LYS A 9 -5.61 35.65 -35.96
N THR A 10 -4.95 35.09 -36.98
CA THR A 10 -5.62 34.39 -38.08
C THR A 10 -6.30 33.11 -37.57
N PRO A 11 -7.40 32.62 -38.19
CA PRO A 11 -8.06 31.40 -37.77
C PRO A 11 -7.13 30.19 -37.78
N LEU A 12 -6.14 30.14 -38.67
CA LEU A 12 -5.12 29.09 -38.69
C LEU A 12 -4.22 29.15 -37.44
N HIS A 13 -3.82 30.35 -36.99
CA HIS A 13 -3.02 30.53 -35.82
C HIS A 13 -3.75 30.06 -34.56
N ASN A 14 -5.05 30.38 -34.42
CA ASN A 14 -5.88 29.93 -33.32
C ASN A 14 -6.06 28.38 -33.32
N ALA A 15 -6.20 27.77 -34.50
CA ALA A 15 -6.27 26.32 -34.61
C ALA A 15 -4.96 25.62 -34.21
N VAL A 16 -3.82 26.15 -34.62
CA VAL A 16 -2.50 25.63 -34.23
C VAL A 16 -2.26 25.78 -32.72
N GLU A 17 -2.62 26.94 -32.15
CA GLU A 17 -2.50 27.19 -30.70
C GLU A 17 -3.38 26.21 -29.91
N LEU A 18 -4.62 25.94 -30.37
CA LEU A 18 -5.51 24.96 -29.72
C LEU A 18 -4.93 23.55 -29.78
N VAL A 19 -4.48 23.11 -30.95
CA VAL A 19 -3.88 21.76 -31.10
C VAL A 19 -2.65 21.61 -30.24
N LEU A 20 -1.75 22.60 -30.21
CA LEU A 20 -0.58 22.58 -29.37
C LEU A 20 -0.95 22.50 -27.87
N THR A 21 -1.93 23.29 -27.43
CA THR A 21 -2.43 23.26 -26.05
C THR A 21 -2.95 21.87 -25.66
N VAL A 22 -3.75 21.25 -26.53
CA VAL A 22 -4.30 19.90 -26.30
C VAL A 22 -3.17 18.86 -26.24
N VAL A 23 -2.21 18.92 -27.16
CA VAL A 23 -1.07 17.99 -27.17
C VAL A 23 -0.23 18.12 -25.90
N VAL A 24 0.07 19.36 -25.45
CA VAL A 24 0.80 19.62 -24.22
C VAL A 24 0.00 19.12 -23.01
N ALA A 25 -1.29 19.40 -22.94
CA ALA A 25 -2.14 18.94 -21.84
C ALA A 25 -2.20 17.39 -21.75
N ILE A 26 -2.33 16.70 -22.87
CA ILE A 26 -2.30 15.24 -22.93
C ILE A 26 -0.91 14.73 -22.52
N GLY A 27 0.16 15.33 -23.00
CA GLY A 27 1.53 14.95 -22.65
C GLY A 27 1.80 15.09 -21.16
N LEU A 28 1.35 16.18 -20.52
CA LEU A 28 1.44 16.38 -19.07
C LEU A 28 0.61 15.38 -18.29
N ALA A 29 -0.62 15.12 -18.73
CA ALA A 29 -1.50 14.13 -18.07
C ALA A 29 -0.90 12.71 -18.10
N LEU A 30 -0.35 12.31 -19.26
CA LEU A 30 0.33 11.01 -19.39
C LEU A 30 1.61 10.95 -18.55
N ALA A 31 2.36 12.02 -18.45
CA ALA A 31 3.55 12.10 -17.59
C ALA A 31 3.16 11.98 -16.11
N LEU A 32 2.14 12.70 -15.66
CA LEU A 32 1.64 12.59 -14.28
C LEU A 32 1.17 11.17 -13.98
N GLN A 33 0.41 10.56 -14.88
CA GLN A 33 -0.05 9.18 -14.72
C GLN A 33 1.11 8.18 -14.68
N ALA A 34 2.16 8.38 -15.48
CA ALA A 34 3.30 7.48 -15.54
C ALA A 34 4.20 7.56 -14.31
N PHE A 35 4.40 8.76 -13.75
CA PHE A 35 5.43 9.00 -12.74
C PHE A 35 4.89 9.30 -11.34
N VAL A 36 3.69 9.87 -11.22
CA VAL A 36 3.17 10.36 -9.93
C VAL A 36 2.05 9.49 -9.38
N VAL A 37 1.04 9.20 -10.19
CA VAL A 37 -0.15 8.46 -9.72
C VAL A 37 -0.38 7.23 -10.59
N LYS A 38 -0.45 6.05 -9.95
CA LYS A 38 -0.71 4.80 -10.66
C LYS A 38 -1.99 4.15 -10.15
N PRO A 39 -2.91 3.72 -11.06
CA PRO A 39 -4.08 2.94 -10.67
C PRO A 39 -3.70 1.48 -10.42
N TYR A 40 -4.31 0.89 -9.37
CA TYR A 40 -4.23 -0.54 -9.07
C TYR A 40 -5.62 -1.12 -8.90
N ARG A 41 -5.77 -2.41 -9.23
CA ARG A 41 -6.97 -3.20 -8.97
C ARG A 41 -6.72 -4.15 -7.81
N ILE A 42 -7.67 -4.26 -6.89
CA ILE A 42 -7.59 -5.15 -5.73
C ILE A 42 -7.98 -6.57 -6.16
N PRO A 43 -7.07 -7.55 -6.09
CA PRO A 43 -7.35 -8.90 -6.56
C PRO A 43 -7.91 -9.82 -5.47
N THR A 44 -7.69 -9.53 -4.18
CA THR A 44 -7.99 -10.43 -3.05
C THR A 44 -8.76 -9.73 -1.94
N GLY A 45 -9.38 -10.51 -1.04
CA GLY A 45 -10.16 -10.01 0.10
C GLY A 45 -9.34 -9.63 1.33
N SER A 46 -8.02 -9.65 1.28
CA SER A 46 -7.15 -9.42 2.45
C SER A 46 -7.28 -8.03 3.09
N MET A 47 -7.85 -7.06 2.37
CA MET A 47 -8.08 -5.68 2.84
C MET A 47 -9.55 -5.37 3.13
N ILE A 48 -10.44 -6.35 3.13
CA ILE A 48 -11.83 -6.19 3.57
C ILE A 48 -11.85 -5.86 5.07
N PRO A 49 -12.67 -4.88 5.52
CA PRO A 49 -13.72 -4.16 4.80
C PRO A 49 -13.27 -2.87 4.11
N THR A 50 -12.01 -2.47 4.24
CA THR A 50 -11.50 -1.22 3.67
C THR A 50 -11.54 -1.24 2.14
N LEU A 51 -11.03 -2.32 1.54
CA LEU A 51 -11.00 -2.52 0.09
C LEU A 51 -11.59 -3.87 -0.28
N ASP A 52 -12.62 -3.84 -1.13
CA ASP A 52 -13.26 -5.04 -1.66
C ASP A 52 -12.56 -5.54 -2.93
N VAL A 53 -12.74 -6.83 -3.23
CA VAL A 53 -12.22 -7.44 -4.46
C VAL A 53 -12.78 -6.74 -5.70
N GLY A 54 -11.90 -6.38 -6.62
CA GLY A 54 -12.24 -5.68 -7.85
C GLY A 54 -12.24 -4.16 -7.76
N GLN A 55 -12.16 -3.57 -6.56
CA GLN A 55 -11.99 -2.12 -6.39
C GLN A 55 -10.74 -1.62 -7.10
N ARG A 56 -10.78 -0.34 -7.48
CA ARG A 56 -9.63 0.34 -8.09
C ARG A 56 -9.25 1.55 -7.26
N ILE A 57 -7.97 1.62 -6.95
CA ILE A 57 -7.36 2.64 -6.10
C ILE A 57 -6.33 3.45 -6.88
N LEU A 58 -6.08 4.67 -6.42
CA LEU A 58 -4.98 5.52 -6.88
C LEU A 58 -3.87 5.52 -5.83
N VAL A 59 -2.65 5.36 -6.30
CA VAL A 59 -1.44 5.26 -5.48
C VAL A 59 -0.50 6.42 -5.84
N ASN A 60 -0.10 7.18 -4.83
CA ASN A 60 0.92 8.22 -4.95
C ASN A 60 2.31 7.57 -4.91
N ARG A 61 3.01 7.56 -6.03
CA ARG A 61 4.34 6.96 -6.17
C ARG A 61 5.48 7.84 -5.67
N LEU A 62 5.21 9.11 -5.40
CA LEU A 62 6.19 10.01 -4.81
C LEU A 62 6.27 9.84 -3.29
N ASP A 63 5.27 9.21 -2.68
CA ASP A 63 5.24 8.93 -1.26
C ASP A 63 5.62 7.47 -1.00
N THR A 64 6.89 7.26 -0.66
CA THR A 64 7.47 5.95 -0.32
C THR A 64 7.87 5.86 1.16
N HIS A 65 7.46 6.85 1.97
CA HIS A 65 7.68 6.90 3.42
C HIS A 65 6.34 6.90 4.16
N PRO A 66 5.60 5.79 4.13
CA PRO A 66 4.27 5.76 4.71
C PRO A 66 4.29 6.00 6.22
N GLY A 67 3.25 6.64 6.69
CA GLY A 67 2.94 6.75 8.10
C GLY A 67 2.24 5.49 8.66
N LEU A 68 2.03 5.49 9.96
CA LEU A 68 1.23 4.46 10.62
C LEU A 68 -0.21 4.50 10.09
N LEU A 69 -0.77 3.32 9.83
CA LEU A 69 -2.11 3.07 9.28
C LEU A 69 -2.31 3.42 7.81
N ASP A 70 -1.30 3.92 7.12
CA ASP A 70 -1.39 4.10 5.66
C ASP A 70 -1.60 2.76 4.95
N VAL A 71 -2.42 2.78 3.91
CA VAL A 71 -2.57 1.65 2.97
C VAL A 71 -1.52 1.80 1.89
N VAL A 72 -0.68 0.80 1.72
CA VAL A 72 0.47 0.87 0.82
C VAL A 72 0.45 -0.23 -0.23
N VAL A 73 1.01 0.09 -1.39
CA VAL A 73 1.32 -0.85 -2.47
C VAL A 73 2.82 -1.07 -2.49
N PHE A 74 3.26 -2.32 -2.49
CA PHE A 74 4.67 -2.68 -2.35
C PHE A 74 4.97 -4.06 -2.96
N HIS A 75 6.26 -4.36 -3.10
CA HIS A 75 6.74 -5.71 -3.38
C HIS A 75 7.06 -6.40 -2.04
N PRO A 76 6.44 -7.55 -1.71
CA PRO A 76 6.77 -8.27 -0.49
C PRO A 76 8.14 -8.98 -0.61
N PRO A 77 8.69 -9.51 0.50
CA PRO A 77 9.82 -10.42 0.45
C PRO A 77 9.54 -11.61 -0.48
N ALA A 78 10.56 -12.11 -1.16
CA ALA A 78 10.43 -13.33 -1.96
C ALA A 78 10.01 -14.51 -1.05
N GLY A 79 9.07 -15.32 -1.52
CA GLY A 79 8.45 -16.36 -0.69
C GLY A 79 7.19 -15.94 0.04
N ALA A 80 6.70 -14.71 -0.18
CA ALA A 80 5.36 -14.28 0.23
C ALA A 80 4.27 -14.81 -0.70
N ASP A 81 4.47 -16.00 -1.25
CA ASP A 81 3.52 -16.62 -2.18
C ASP A 81 2.32 -17.21 -1.41
N PRO A 82 1.10 -17.11 -1.98
CA PRO A 82 -0.10 -17.61 -1.33
C PRO A 82 -0.01 -19.11 -0.98
N GLY A 83 -0.22 -19.42 0.28
CA GLY A 83 -0.35 -20.78 0.79
C GLY A 83 0.87 -21.39 1.46
N LEU A 84 2.09 -20.91 1.19
CA LEU A 84 3.32 -21.35 1.87
C LEU A 84 4.28 -20.17 2.06
N PRO A 85 3.90 -19.17 2.89
CA PRO A 85 4.78 -18.02 3.14
C PRO A 85 6.07 -18.45 3.84
N VAL A 86 7.19 -17.87 3.40
CA VAL A 86 8.52 -18.16 3.92
C VAL A 86 9.02 -16.97 4.71
N CYS A 87 9.26 -17.18 6.01
CA CYS A 87 10.02 -16.25 6.84
C CYS A 87 11.52 -16.42 6.60
N GLY A 88 12.27 -15.32 6.66
CA GLY A 88 13.74 -15.37 6.60
C GLY A 88 14.36 -16.15 7.76
N ASP A 89 13.70 -16.16 8.93
CA ASP A 89 13.98 -17.08 10.04
C ASP A 89 12.98 -18.23 10.03
N PRO A 90 13.40 -19.48 9.74
CA PRO A 90 12.51 -20.65 9.72
C PRO A 90 11.90 -21.02 11.08
N GLY A 91 12.40 -20.43 12.18
CA GLY A 91 11.84 -20.59 13.53
C GLY A 91 10.62 -19.72 13.81
N GLN A 92 10.26 -18.84 12.90
CA GLN A 92 9.21 -17.83 13.05
C GLN A 92 8.11 -17.96 11.99
N GLY A 93 7.04 -17.20 12.13
CA GLY A 93 5.96 -17.13 11.15
C GLY A 93 4.84 -18.15 11.40
N ALA A 94 4.31 -18.73 10.33
CA ALA A 94 3.15 -19.61 10.37
C ALA A 94 3.34 -20.81 11.32
N GLY A 95 2.38 -21.00 12.25
CA GLY A 95 2.40 -22.09 13.22
C GLY A 95 3.49 -22.00 14.30
N LYS A 96 4.15 -20.84 14.44
CA LYS A 96 5.19 -20.58 15.45
C LYS A 96 4.68 -19.68 16.58
N SER A 97 5.45 -19.58 17.66
CA SER A 97 5.14 -18.72 18.80
C SER A 97 5.47 -17.24 18.55
N GLN A 98 6.29 -16.95 17.56
CA GLN A 98 6.73 -15.61 17.19
C GLN A 98 6.34 -15.30 15.75
N PRO A 99 5.80 -14.12 15.47
CA PRO A 99 5.57 -13.70 14.09
C PRO A 99 6.94 -13.48 13.41
N CYS A 100 6.95 -13.48 12.08
CA CYS A 100 8.18 -13.28 11.33
C CYS A 100 8.71 -11.86 11.52
N ASP A 101 9.94 -11.69 12.02
CA ASP A 101 10.61 -10.40 12.20
C ASP A 101 11.74 -10.15 11.19
N GLN A 102 12.00 -11.12 10.32
CA GLN A 102 13.02 -11.03 9.29
C GLN A 102 12.49 -11.56 7.96
N GLY A 103 12.29 -10.69 6.98
CA GLY A 103 11.96 -11.09 5.61
C GLY A 103 13.15 -11.75 4.89
N THR A 104 12.86 -12.47 3.82
CA THR A 104 13.91 -12.94 2.91
C THR A 104 14.64 -11.76 2.25
N PRO A 105 15.93 -11.89 1.86
CA PRO A 105 16.75 -10.73 1.44
C PRO A 105 16.41 -10.16 0.05
N SER A 106 15.59 -10.85 -0.74
CA SER A 106 15.17 -10.42 -2.08
C SER A 106 13.70 -10.05 -2.13
N GLU A 107 13.35 -9.09 -3.00
CA GLU A 107 11.95 -8.73 -3.27
C GLU A 107 11.27 -9.72 -4.21
N SER A 108 9.97 -9.92 -4.04
CA SER A 108 9.11 -10.62 -4.98
C SER A 108 8.78 -9.73 -6.18
N THR A 109 8.48 -10.34 -7.33
CA THR A 109 7.93 -9.63 -8.50
C THR A 109 6.43 -9.34 -8.36
N GLN A 110 5.78 -9.93 -7.37
CA GLN A 110 4.36 -9.69 -7.08
C GLN A 110 4.16 -8.31 -6.42
N THR A 111 2.94 -7.82 -6.51
CA THR A 111 2.55 -6.54 -5.88
C THR A 111 1.43 -6.80 -4.88
N PHE A 112 1.65 -6.40 -3.64
CA PHE A 112 0.69 -6.53 -2.55
C PHE A 112 0.14 -5.17 -2.12
N VAL A 113 -1.04 -5.21 -1.50
CA VAL A 113 -1.67 -4.05 -0.84
C VAL A 113 -1.95 -4.43 0.60
N LYS A 114 -1.39 -3.71 1.55
CA LYS A 114 -1.57 -3.93 2.99
C LYS A 114 -1.58 -2.60 3.74
N ARG A 115 -1.91 -2.66 5.03
CA ARG A 115 -1.84 -1.53 5.95
C ARG A 115 -0.55 -1.57 6.76
N VAL A 116 0.08 -0.41 6.95
CA VAL A 116 1.22 -0.24 7.87
C VAL A 116 0.72 -0.33 9.31
N VAL A 117 1.16 -1.33 10.05
CA VAL A 117 0.82 -1.52 11.47
C VAL A 117 2.01 -1.37 12.41
N GLY A 118 3.23 -1.32 11.85
CA GLY A 118 4.46 -1.05 12.60
C GLY A 118 5.44 -0.25 11.77
N LEU A 119 6.02 0.76 12.40
CA LEU A 119 7.10 1.61 11.87
C LEU A 119 8.46 1.09 12.32
N PRO A 120 9.56 1.50 11.67
CA PRO A 120 10.92 1.14 12.10
C PRO A 120 11.16 1.42 13.58
N GLY A 121 11.59 0.41 14.34
CA GLY A 121 11.85 0.48 15.77
C GLY A 121 10.65 0.22 16.69
N ASP A 122 9.44 0.07 16.16
CA ASP A 122 8.26 -0.26 16.97
C ASP A 122 8.34 -1.68 17.54
N HIS A 123 7.85 -1.85 18.77
CA HIS A 123 7.63 -3.13 19.42
C HIS A 123 6.21 -3.60 19.15
N LEU A 124 6.05 -4.79 18.59
CA LEU A 124 4.75 -5.33 18.18
C LEU A 124 4.45 -6.64 18.88
N LEU A 125 3.30 -6.69 19.56
CA LEU A 125 2.70 -7.92 20.08
C LEU A 125 1.36 -8.15 19.37
N ILE A 126 1.14 -9.36 18.85
CA ILE A 126 -0.05 -9.68 18.06
C ILE A 126 -0.91 -10.68 18.82
N LYS A 127 -2.14 -10.27 19.15
CA LYS A 127 -3.14 -11.11 19.85
C LYS A 127 -4.50 -11.01 19.16
N ASN A 128 -5.07 -12.15 18.83
CA ASN A 128 -6.38 -12.22 18.16
C ASN A 128 -6.48 -11.34 16.89
N GLY A 129 -5.37 -11.26 16.13
CA GLY A 129 -5.26 -10.43 14.94
C GLY A 129 -5.10 -8.93 15.19
N ARG A 130 -5.13 -8.47 16.44
CA ARG A 130 -4.86 -7.08 16.82
C ARG A 130 -3.39 -6.88 17.15
N VAL A 131 -2.90 -5.70 16.84
CA VAL A 131 -1.52 -5.30 17.14
C VAL A 131 -1.51 -4.43 18.39
N TRP A 132 -0.68 -4.79 19.37
CA TRP A 132 -0.25 -3.89 20.43
C TRP A 132 1.10 -3.30 20.03
N ARG A 133 1.09 -2.05 19.61
CA ARG A 133 2.27 -1.32 19.20
C ARG A 133 2.79 -0.47 20.37
N ASN A 134 4.00 -0.75 20.85
CA ASN A 134 4.60 -0.08 22.00
C ASN A 134 3.67 -0.11 23.23
N GLY A 135 3.00 -1.25 23.45
CA GLY A 135 2.04 -1.45 24.54
C GLY A 135 0.64 -0.87 24.33
N VAL A 136 0.38 -0.18 23.22
CA VAL A 136 -0.92 0.41 22.88
C VAL A 136 -1.66 -0.44 21.88
N GLU A 137 -2.89 -0.86 22.22
CA GLU A 137 -3.74 -1.66 21.33
C GLU A 137 -4.21 -0.86 20.10
N GLU A 138 -4.06 -1.45 18.93
CA GLU A 138 -4.62 -0.97 17.68
C GLU A 138 -6.16 -0.91 17.73
N LYS A 139 -6.72 0.24 17.35
CA LYS A 139 -8.17 0.47 17.29
C LYS A 139 -8.55 0.98 15.92
N GLY A 140 -9.66 0.45 15.36
CA GLY A 140 -10.17 0.93 14.08
C GLY A 140 -11.34 0.10 13.59
N SER A 141 -12.27 0.74 12.88
CA SER A 141 -13.40 0.09 12.20
C SER A 141 -12.99 -0.71 10.95
N TYR A 142 -11.76 -0.53 10.50
CA TYR A 142 -11.16 -1.28 9.38
C TYR A 142 -10.77 -2.72 9.76
N LEU A 143 -10.72 -3.06 11.04
CA LEU A 143 -10.30 -4.37 11.51
C LEU A 143 -11.42 -5.41 11.35
N GLN A 144 -11.18 -6.42 10.52
CA GLN A 144 -11.97 -7.63 10.50
C GLN A 144 -11.29 -8.69 11.38
N ALA A 145 -12.04 -9.19 12.37
CA ALA A 145 -11.52 -10.11 13.37
C ALA A 145 -11.05 -11.45 12.77
N CYS A 146 -10.06 -12.05 13.40
CA CYS A 146 -9.63 -13.41 13.14
C CYS A 146 -10.66 -14.43 13.64
N LEU A 147 -11.03 -15.36 12.79
CA LEU A 147 -11.94 -16.45 13.16
C LEU A 147 -11.19 -17.67 13.76
N LEU A 148 -9.90 -17.84 13.41
CA LEU A 148 -9.05 -18.93 13.91
C LEU A 148 -7.88 -18.35 14.72
N PRO A 149 -7.77 -18.69 16.03
CA PRO A 149 -6.76 -18.12 16.92
C PRO A 149 -5.31 -18.48 16.56
N ALA A 150 -5.09 -19.63 15.92
CA ALA A 150 -3.74 -20.20 15.72
C ALA A 150 -2.81 -19.30 14.90
N ASP A 151 -3.33 -18.62 13.85
CA ASP A 151 -2.53 -17.76 12.97
C ASP A 151 -2.70 -16.26 13.30
N CYS A 152 -3.35 -15.97 14.41
CA CYS A 152 -3.76 -14.63 14.80
C CYS A 152 -3.22 -14.20 16.16
N THR A 153 -2.57 -15.12 16.89
CA THR A 153 -1.99 -14.83 18.20
C THR A 153 -0.58 -15.36 18.26
N PHE A 154 0.35 -14.45 18.50
CA PHE A 154 1.76 -14.74 18.67
C PHE A 154 2.15 -14.27 20.08
N PRO A 155 2.51 -15.17 21.00
CA PRO A 155 2.83 -14.80 22.39
C PRO A 155 4.13 -14.00 22.52
N SER A 156 5.02 -14.07 21.55
CA SER A 156 6.30 -13.35 21.58
C SER A 156 6.19 -12.01 20.85
N GLU A 157 6.76 -10.97 21.46
CA GLU A 157 6.90 -9.63 20.87
C GLU A 157 8.05 -9.61 19.89
N ILE A 158 7.94 -8.78 18.86
CA ILE A 158 9.01 -8.50 17.91
C ILE A 158 9.32 -7.01 17.87
N THR A 159 10.51 -6.67 17.39
CA THR A 159 10.88 -5.29 17.06
C THR A 159 11.01 -5.15 15.55
N VAL A 160 10.33 -4.15 14.98
CA VAL A 160 10.44 -3.87 13.54
C VAL A 160 11.85 -3.36 13.23
N PRO A 161 12.59 -3.99 12.29
CA PRO A 161 13.93 -3.56 11.96
C PRO A 161 14.02 -2.12 11.46
N ALA A 162 15.18 -1.50 11.63
CA ALA A 162 15.43 -0.16 11.12
C ALA A 162 15.31 -0.11 9.59
N GLY A 163 14.51 0.82 9.07
CA GLY A 163 14.26 0.99 7.64
C GLY A 163 13.19 0.07 7.06
N ASP A 164 12.56 -0.77 7.89
CA ASP A 164 11.51 -1.71 7.48
C ASP A 164 10.15 -1.32 8.07
N TYR A 165 9.09 -1.77 7.43
CA TYR A 165 7.71 -1.56 7.83
C TYR A 165 6.99 -2.90 8.02
N TYR A 166 6.15 -2.98 9.04
CA TYR A 166 5.35 -4.18 9.29
C TYR A 166 3.95 -4.00 8.71
N MET A 167 3.59 -4.88 7.80
CA MET A 167 2.39 -4.78 6.96
C MET A 167 1.39 -5.86 7.34
N MET A 168 0.12 -5.47 7.60
CA MET A 168 -0.95 -6.45 7.80
C MET A 168 -2.18 -6.12 6.95
N GLY A 169 -2.92 -7.15 6.56
CA GLY A 169 -4.23 -6.96 5.96
C GLY A 169 -5.28 -6.56 7.00
N ASP A 170 -6.31 -5.86 6.58
CA ASP A 170 -7.42 -5.48 7.44
C ASP A 170 -8.31 -6.69 7.77
N ASN A 171 -8.42 -7.64 6.84
CA ASN A 171 -9.02 -8.95 7.05
C ASN A 171 -7.99 -9.90 7.69
N ARG A 172 -7.83 -9.77 9.00
CA ARG A 172 -6.77 -10.45 9.78
C ARG A 172 -6.77 -11.97 9.64
N GLY A 173 -7.94 -12.56 9.44
CA GLY A 173 -8.10 -14.01 9.30
C GLY A 173 -7.89 -14.55 7.89
N ASP A 174 -7.88 -13.66 6.88
CA ASP A 174 -7.74 -14.01 5.45
C ASP A 174 -6.67 -13.14 4.79
N SER A 175 -5.55 -12.94 5.49
CA SER A 175 -4.44 -12.12 4.99
C SER A 175 -3.12 -12.84 5.19
N ASP A 176 -2.47 -13.09 4.08
CA ASP A 176 -1.07 -13.43 4.04
C ASP A 176 -0.24 -12.14 4.10
N ASP A 177 0.49 -11.92 5.22
CA ASP A 177 1.12 -10.65 5.53
C ASP A 177 2.40 -10.81 6.37
N SER A 178 2.94 -9.71 6.90
CA SER A 178 4.22 -9.70 7.62
C SER A 178 4.29 -10.67 8.80
N ARG A 179 3.17 -11.12 9.34
CA ARG A 179 3.16 -12.17 10.36
C ARG A 179 3.87 -13.44 9.90
N PHE A 180 3.82 -13.71 8.61
CA PHE A 180 4.26 -14.96 8.01
C PHE A 180 5.56 -14.83 7.20
N TRP A 181 5.75 -13.71 6.48
CA TRP A 181 6.89 -13.49 5.59
C TRP A 181 7.80 -12.31 5.99
N GLY A 182 7.46 -11.62 7.10
CA GLY A 182 8.32 -10.61 7.71
C GLY A 182 8.09 -9.16 7.28
N PRO A 183 8.89 -8.23 7.82
CA PRO A 183 8.80 -6.82 7.50
C PRO A 183 9.27 -6.53 6.07
N VAL A 184 8.83 -5.37 5.55
CA VAL A 184 9.08 -4.89 4.19
C VAL A 184 10.06 -3.73 4.22
N PRO A 185 11.24 -3.85 3.59
CA PRO A 185 12.15 -2.74 3.43
C PRO A 185 11.52 -1.56 2.68
N GLN A 186 11.79 -0.34 3.14
CA GLN A 186 11.27 0.90 2.55
C GLN A 186 11.47 0.98 1.02
N LYS A 187 12.61 0.54 0.53
CA LYS A 187 12.96 0.55 -0.90
C LYS A 187 12.04 -0.29 -1.79
N TRP A 188 11.24 -1.21 -1.22
CA TRP A 188 10.27 -2.04 -1.93
C TRP A 188 8.86 -1.44 -1.93
N ILE A 189 8.66 -0.29 -1.26
CA ILE A 189 7.39 0.42 -1.26
C ILE A 189 7.23 1.16 -2.59
N ILE A 190 6.15 0.87 -3.29
CA ILE A 190 5.79 1.51 -4.57
C ILE A 190 5.12 2.87 -4.32
N GLY A 191 4.30 2.95 -3.26
CA GLY A 191 3.64 4.19 -2.88
C GLY A 191 2.45 3.99 -1.95
N VAL A 192 1.90 5.13 -1.49
CA VAL A 192 0.74 5.18 -0.59
C VAL A 192 -0.55 5.29 -1.40
N ALA A 193 -1.52 4.43 -1.09
CA ALA A 193 -2.86 4.49 -1.65
C ALA A 193 -3.65 5.59 -0.94
N PHE A 194 -4.30 6.47 -1.69
CA PHE A 194 -4.96 7.63 -1.11
C PHE A 194 -6.42 7.81 -1.53
N PHE A 195 -6.85 7.11 -2.60
CA PHE A 195 -8.19 7.30 -3.14
C PHE A 195 -8.71 6.05 -3.83
N THR A 196 -9.99 5.71 -3.60
CA THR A 196 -10.73 4.71 -4.36
C THR A 196 -11.59 5.41 -5.41
N TYR A 197 -11.46 5.03 -6.70
CA TYR A 197 -12.22 5.65 -7.79
C TYR A 197 -13.21 4.70 -8.47
N TRP A 198 -13.23 3.43 -8.08
CA TRP A 198 -14.17 2.42 -8.57
C TRP A 198 -14.41 1.32 -7.53
N PRO A 199 -15.64 0.82 -7.36
CA PRO A 199 -16.89 1.23 -8.02
C PRO A 199 -17.38 2.60 -7.53
N ILE A 200 -18.41 3.13 -8.20
CA ILE A 200 -18.88 4.52 -7.98
C ILE A 200 -19.42 4.73 -6.55
N ASP A 201 -20.08 3.71 -5.99
CA ASP A 201 -20.62 3.69 -4.61
C ASP A 201 -19.54 3.60 -3.52
N ARG A 202 -18.28 3.36 -3.90
CA ARG A 202 -17.12 3.26 -3.00
C ARG A 202 -16.08 4.37 -3.25
N ILE A 203 -16.43 5.38 -4.03
CA ILE A 203 -15.52 6.51 -4.28
C ILE A 203 -15.26 7.27 -2.98
N GLY A 204 -13.97 7.47 -2.65
CA GLY A 204 -13.56 8.19 -1.44
C GLY A 204 -12.07 8.11 -1.16
N THR A 205 -11.64 8.86 -0.15
CA THR A 205 -10.27 8.78 0.39
C THR A 205 -10.09 7.53 1.24
N LEU A 206 -8.86 7.04 1.33
CA LEU A 206 -8.44 5.90 2.15
C LEU A 206 -7.83 6.35 3.45
#